data_2390258eebd0860e31adc48abab9ec84
#
_entry.id   2390258eebd0860e31adc48abab9ec84
#
_cell.length_a   1.000
_cell.length_b   1.000
_cell.length_c   1.000
_cell.angle_alpha   90.00
_cell.angle_beta   90.00
_cell.angle_gamma   90.00
#
_symmetry.space_group_name_H-M   'P 1'
#
loop_
_entity.id
_entity.type
_entity.pdbx_description
1 polymer ?
#
loop_
_entity_poly.entity_id
_entity_poly.type
_entity_poly.pdbx_seq_one_letter_code
_entity_poly.pdbx_strand_id
1 'polypeptide(L)'
;AHVIYKKLVSRSGMVMVNSVVVSTLKSLGYAEEEIDAIVSYILRRDDKGNIIDGKIEGAPYLKPEHYPIFDTASKCGTGKRYISPEGHVLMVSAITPMISGSVSKTVNLPNFATVKDIEQIHLLAYITGTKAIAIYRDGSKASQPLTSGIAANSQKKLEDMTYQELLDIAKASRSKVPVRVKARGRRAGFTHSAKIGDIELYVTV
;
A
#
# COMPACT_ATOMS: atom_id res chain seq x y z
N ALA A 1 -0.58 -6.74 5.62
CA ALA A 1 0.25 -7.86 5.22
C ALA A 1 0.07 -8.11 3.73
N HIS A 2 1.05 -8.70 3.06
CA HIS A 2 0.98 -9.10 1.66
C HIS A 2 1.07 -10.63 1.58
N VAL A 3 0.48 -11.21 0.54
CA VAL A 3 0.58 -12.65 0.26
C VAL A 3 2.02 -13.04 -0.03
N ILE A 4 2.72 -12.21 -0.80
CA ILE A 4 4.16 -12.35 -1.08
C ILE A 4 4.91 -11.12 -0.57
N TYR A 5 6.18 -11.31 -0.24
CA TYR A 5 7.08 -10.21 0.10
C TYR A 5 8.48 -10.48 -0.45
N LYS A 6 9.22 -9.40 -0.71
CA LYS A 6 10.61 -9.47 -1.16
C LYS A 6 11.53 -9.33 0.04
N LYS A 7 12.32 -10.37 0.32
CA LYS A 7 13.38 -10.31 1.32
C LYS A 7 14.70 -9.99 0.62
N LEU A 8 15.31 -8.87 1.02
CA LEU A 8 16.65 -8.53 0.52
C LEU A 8 17.67 -9.42 1.24
N VAL A 9 18.35 -10.26 0.46
CA VAL A 9 19.48 -11.08 0.92
C VAL A 9 20.70 -10.65 0.11
N SER A 10 21.60 -9.92 0.74
CA SER A 10 22.76 -9.29 0.06
C SER A 10 22.31 -8.34 -1.05
N ARG A 11 22.78 -8.50 -2.29
CA ARG A 11 22.42 -7.66 -3.43
C ARG A 11 21.23 -8.21 -4.25
N SER A 12 20.77 -9.41 -3.94
CA SER A 12 19.61 -10.04 -4.61
C SER A 12 18.41 -10.09 -3.68
N GLY A 13 17.22 -9.82 -4.22
CA GLY A 13 15.97 -9.95 -3.48
C GLY A 13 15.31 -11.30 -3.76
N MET A 14 15.08 -12.09 -2.72
CA MET A 14 14.29 -13.32 -2.81
C MET A 14 12.83 -13.00 -2.54
N VAL A 15 11.93 -13.42 -3.43
CA VAL A 15 10.49 -13.31 -3.20
C VAL A 15 10.01 -14.58 -2.51
N MET A 16 9.28 -14.40 -1.44
CA MET A 16 8.77 -15.48 -0.59
C MET A 16 7.27 -15.28 -0.35
N VAL A 17 6.56 -16.40 -0.20
CA VAL A 17 5.18 -16.38 0.32
C VAL A 17 5.23 -16.08 1.83
N ASN A 18 4.28 -15.28 2.28
CA ASN A 18 4.16 -14.98 3.71
C ASN A 18 3.85 -16.26 4.48
N SER A 19 4.62 -16.53 5.54
CA SER A 19 4.43 -17.71 6.38
C SER A 19 3.02 -17.81 7.00
N VAL A 20 2.36 -16.66 7.20
CA VAL A 20 0.97 -16.60 7.65
C VAL A 20 0.03 -17.29 6.66
N VAL A 21 0.30 -17.22 5.35
CA VAL A 21 -0.51 -17.92 4.33
C VAL A 21 -0.46 -19.42 4.56
N VAL A 22 0.74 -19.97 4.73
CA VAL A 22 0.95 -21.40 4.97
C VAL A 22 0.28 -21.85 6.28
N SER A 23 0.49 -21.12 7.38
CA SER A 23 -0.13 -21.44 8.66
C SER A 23 -1.66 -21.37 8.63
N THR A 24 -2.21 -20.41 7.88
CA THR A 24 -3.65 -20.27 7.69
C THR A 24 -4.22 -21.45 6.90
N LEU A 25 -3.55 -21.86 5.82
CA LEU A 25 -3.98 -23.02 5.02
C LEU A 25 -3.99 -24.30 5.89
N LYS A 26 -2.97 -24.50 6.73
CA LYS A 26 -2.95 -25.62 7.71
C LYS A 26 -4.13 -25.56 8.67
N SER A 27 -4.42 -24.38 9.21
CA SER A 27 -5.56 -24.18 10.12
C SER A 27 -6.92 -24.40 9.46
N LEU A 28 -7.01 -24.21 8.14
CA LEU A 28 -8.20 -24.48 7.33
C LEU A 28 -8.34 -25.95 6.94
N GLY A 29 -7.37 -26.80 7.31
CA GLY A 29 -7.41 -28.25 7.08
C GLY A 29 -6.92 -28.70 5.71
N TYR A 30 -6.16 -27.89 4.98
CA TYR A 30 -5.51 -28.30 3.73
C TYR A 30 -4.35 -29.27 4.02
N ALA A 31 -4.21 -30.30 3.18
CA ALA A 31 -3.09 -31.24 3.23
C ALA A 31 -1.79 -30.55 2.80
N GLU A 32 -0.63 -31.08 3.23
CA GLU A 32 0.69 -30.52 2.88
C GLU A 32 0.88 -30.43 1.35
N GLU A 33 0.46 -31.45 0.62
CA GLU A 33 0.56 -31.50 -0.86
C GLU A 33 -0.29 -30.40 -1.52
N GLU A 34 -1.47 -30.12 -0.98
CA GLU A 34 -2.34 -29.04 -1.47
C GLU A 34 -1.74 -27.67 -1.16
N ILE A 35 -1.14 -27.51 0.03
CA ILE A 35 -0.45 -26.29 0.43
C ILE A 35 0.74 -26.04 -0.49
N ASP A 36 1.54 -27.05 -0.78
CA ASP A 36 2.69 -26.93 -1.69
C ASP A 36 2.26 -26.56 -3.11
N ALA A 37 1.15 -27.10 -3.58
CA ALA A 37 0.58 -26.75 -4.88
C ALA A 37 0.09 -25.28 -4.90
N ILE A 38 -0.56 -24.81 -3.85
CA ILE A 38 -1.00 -23.42 -3.69
C ILE A 38 0.21 -22.48 -3.66
N VAL A 39 1.23 -22.78 -2.87
CA VAL A 39 2.46 -21.99 -2.76
C VAL A 39 3.20 -21.93 -4.10
N SER A 40 3.31 -23.06 -4.79
CA SER A 40 3.92 -23.13 -6.12
C SER A 40 3.15 -22.28 -7.15
N TYR A 41 1.83 -22.29 -7.09
CA TYR A 41 0.98 -21.43 -7.92
C TYR A 41 1.23 -19.93 -7.66
N ILE A 42 1.33 -19.52 -6.40
CA ILE A 42 1.60 -18.13 -6.03
C ILE A 42 2.99 -17.69 -6.53
N LEU A 43 3.99 -18.57 -6.44
CA LEU A 43 5.38 -18.29 -6.79
C LEU A 43 5.73 -18.63 -8.25
N ARG A 44 4.77 -19.04 -9.07
CA ARG A 44 5.03 -19.38 -10.48
C ARG A 44 5.75 -18.25 -11.20
N ARG A 45 6.71 -18.64 -12.03
CA ARG A 45 7.62 -17.72 -12.73
C ARG A 45 7.43 -17.82 -14.24
N ASP A 46 7.71 -16.72 -14.92
CA ASP A 46 7.84 -16.67 -16.37
C ASP A 46 9.21 -17.24 -16.81
N ASP A 47 9.42 -17.37 -18.12
CA ASP A 47 10.67 -17.86 -18.73
C ASP A 47 11.88 -16.99 -18.36
N LYS A 48 11.65 -15.77 -17.90
CA LYS A 48 12.68 -14.82 -17.44
C LYS A 48 12.94 -14.90 -15.94
N GLY A 49 12.26 -15.81 -15.23
CA GLY A 49 12.40 -16.00 -13.79
C GLY A 49 11.64 -15.00 -12.92
N ASN A 50 10.83 -14.11 -13.51
CA ASN A 50 9.99 -13.20 -12.74
C ASN A 50 8.72 -13.89 -12.27
N ILE A 51 8.20 -13.50 -11.09
CA ILE A 51 6.90 -13.99 -10.64
C ILE A 51 5.82 -13.41 -11.56
N ILE A 52 4.98 -14.29 -12.11
CA ILE A 52 3.97 -13.92 -13.10
C ILE A 52 2.92 -13.01 -12.46
N ASP A 53 2.42 -13.38 -11.29
CA ASP A 53 1.22 -12.77 -10.75
C ASP A 53 1.23 -12.61 -9.22
N GLY A 54 1.69 -13.62 -8.48
CA GLY A 54 1.73 -13.60 -7.02
C GLY A 54 0.36 -13.57 -6.35
N LYS A 55 -0.73 -13.85 -7.10
CA LYS A 55 -2.09 -13.92 -6.56
C LYS A 55 -2.38 -15.30 -6.00
N ILE A 56 -3.29 -15.34 -5.04
CA ILE A 56 -3.80 -16.61 -4.49
C ILE A 56 -5.12 -17.03 -5.16
N GLU A 57 -5.85 -16.09 -5.74
CA GLU A 57 -7.09 -16.34 -6.45
C GLU A 57 -6.88 -17.29 -7.63
N GLY A 58 -7.68 -18.37 -7.69
CA GLY A 58 -7.54 -19.40 -8.70
C GLY A 58 -6.43 -20.41 -8.45
N ALA A 59 -5.85 -20.43 -7.25
CA ALA A 59 -4.90 -21.47 -6.87
C ALA A 59 -5.57 -22.85 -6.85
N PRO A 60 -4.89 -23.91 -7.28
CA PRO A 60 -5.41 -25.26 -7.27
C PRO A 60 -5.79 -25.66 -5.83
N TYR A 61 -6.82 -26.48 -5.69
CA TYR A 61 -7.37 -26.96 -4.41
C TYR A 61 -7.95 -25.91 -3.49
N LEU A 62 -7.64 -24.61 -3.65
CA LEU A 62 -8.15 -23.55 -2.79
C LEU A 62 -9.62 -23.28 -3.06
N LYS A 63 -10.44 -23.47 -2.03
CA LYS A 63 -11.89 -23.24 -2.12
C LYS A 63 -12.20 -21.75 -2.25
N PRO A 64 -13.11 -21.35 -3.16
CA PRO A 64 -13.46 -19.92 -3.34
C PRO A 64 -13.98 -19.24 -2.07
N GLU A 65 -14.62 -19.97 -1.17
CA GLU A 65 -15.11 -19.48 0.12
C GLU A 65 -13.98 -19.03 1.07
N HIS A 66 -12.75 -19.53 0.86
CA HIS A 66 -11.58 -19.17 1.65
C HIS A 66 -10.81 -17.96 1.08
N TYR A 67 -11.10 -17.51 -0.14
CA TYR A 67 -10.42 -16.36 -0.74
C TYR A 67 -10.43 -15.10 0.14
N PRO A 68 -11.56 -14.72 0.80
CA PRO A 68 -11.60 -13.52 1.63
C PRO A 68 -10.61 -13.51 2.80
N ILE A 69 -10.22 -14.70 3.30
CA ILE A 69 -9.26 -14.84 4.40
C ILE A 69 -7.88 -14.32 4.01
N PHE A 70 -7.56 -14.37 2.71
CA PHE A 70 -6.27 -13.96 2.17
C PHE A 70 -6.29 -12.56 1.55
N ASP A 71 -7.40 -11.83 1.66
CA ASP A 71 -7.47 -10.45 1.18
C ASP A 71 -6.48 -9.56 1.92
N THR A 72 -5.78 -8.73 1.19
CA THR A 72 -4.79 -7.80 1.71
C THR A 72 -5.18 -6.35 1.41
N ALA A 73 -4.44 -5.39 1.95
CA ALA A 73 -4.72 -3.97 1.75
C ALA A 73 -4.64 -3.52 0.28
N SER A 74 -3.93 -4.27 -0.55
CA SER A 74 -3.80 -4.02 -1.99
C SER A 74 -3.98 -5.33 -2.74
N LYS A 75 -4.53 -5.26 -3.94
CA LYS A 75 -4.65 -6.45 -4.80
C LYS A 75 -3.28 -7.02 -5.14
N CYS A 76 -3.19 -8.34 -5.27
CA CYS A 76 -1.99 -9.03 -5.71
C CYS A 76 -2.04 -9.27 -7.22
N GLY A 77 -1.06 -8.77 -7.95
CA GLY A 77 -0.92 -8.97 -9.38
C GLY A 77 -2.19 -8.60 -10.16
N THR A 78 -2.66 -9.53 -11.00
CA THR A 78 -3.90 -9.41 -11.77
C THR A 78 -5.15 -9.76 -10.96
N GLY A 79 -5.01 -10.14 -9.69
CA GLY A 79 -6.13 -10.42 -8.80
C GLY A 79 -7.06 -9.22 -8.65
N LYS A 80 -8.32 -9.50 -8.32
CA LYS A 80 -9.35 -8.47 -8.16
C LYS A 80 -9.64 -8.15 -6.70
N ARG A 81 -9.27 -9.06 -5.81
CA ARG A 81 -9.63 -8.99 -4.40
C ARG A 81 -8.65 -8.14 -3.59
N TYR A 82 -9.19 -7.36 -2.69
CA TYR A 82 -8.47 -6.57 -1.68
C TYR A 82 -9.46 -6.14 -0.59
N ILE A 83 -8.95 -5.74 0.57
CA ILE A 83 -9.78 -5.17 1.63
C ILE A 83 -10.24 -3.79 1.18
N SER A 84 -11.57 -3.57 1.16
CA SER A 84 -12.12 -2.29 0.72
C SER A 84 -11.67 -1.13 1.62
N PRO A 85 -11.58 0.09 1.09
CA PRO A 85 -11.25 1.27 1.89
C PRO A 85 -12.21 1.48 3.08
N GLU A 86 -13.50 1.20 2.88
CA GLU A 86 -14.52 1.25 3.93
C GLU A 86 -14.23 0.24 5.05
N GLY A 87 -13.80 -0.99 4.69
CA GLY A 87 -13.42 -2.02 5.65
C GLY A 87 -12.27 -1.57 6.57
N HIS A 88 -11.31 -0.80 6.03
CA HIS A 88 -10.26 -0.22 6.85
C HIS A 88 -10.81 0.79 7.86
N VAL A 89 -11.73 1.67 7.47
CA VAL A 89 -12.35 2.67 8.36
C VAL A 89 -13.20 2.00 9.43
N LEU A 90 -14.05 1.06 9.04
CA LEU A 90 -14.93 0.33 9.97
C LEU A 90 -14.14 -0.43 11.03
N MET A 91 -13.02 -1.05 10.66
CA MET A 91 -12.15 -1.73 11.62
C MET A 91 -11.57 -0.76 12.65
N VAL A 92 -11.08 0.40 12.22
CA VAL A 92 -10.56 1.44 13.14
C VAL A 92 -11.66 1.97 14.04
N SER A 93 -12.83 2.23 13.47
CA SER A 93 -14.00 2.69 14.22
C SER A 93 -14.40 1.69 15.33
N ALA A 94 -14.44 0.41 15.00
CA ALA A 94 -14.79 -0.64 15.97
C ALA A 94 -13.77 -0.74 17.13
N ILE A 95 -12.50 -0.48 16.89
CA ILE A 95 -11.44 -0.56 17.90
C ILE A 95 -11.32 0.74 18.71
N THR A 96 -11.60 1.89 18.11
CA THR A 96 -11.40 3.22 18.73
C THR A 96 -11.99 3.34 20.13
N PRO A 97 -13.23 2.86 20.44
CA PRO A 97 -13.80 2.96 21.79
C PRO A 97 -13.07 2.12 22.84
N MET A 98 -12.31 1.10 22.43
CA MET A 98 -11.61 0.18 23.32
C MET A 98 -10.22 0.69 23.71
N ILE A 99 -9.75 1.79 23.10
CA ILE A 99 -8.42 2.34 23.31
C ILE A 99 -8.53 3.70 24.00
N SER A 100 -7.90 3.86 25.16
CA SER A 100 -7.94 5.09 25.93
C SER A 100 -7.26 6.29 25.24
N GLY A 101 -6.25 6.03 24.43
CA GLY A 101 -5.57 7.04 23.63
C GLY A 101 -6.24 7.26 22.28
N SER A 102 -5.46 7.12 21.21
CA SER A 102 -5.93 7.21 19.84
C SER A 102 -5.33 6.09 19.01
N VAL A 103 -6.06 5.68 17.99
CA VAL A 103 -5.59 4.76 16.96
C VAL A 103 -5.71 5.41 15.60
N SER A 104 -4.67 5.29 14.79
CA SER A 104 -4.67 5.73 13.40
C SER A 104 -4.34 4.57 12.48
N LYS A 105 -4.92 4.59 11.31
CA LYS A 105 -4.64 3.58 10.28
C LYS A 105 -4.57 4.23 8.91
N THR A 106 -3.63 3.75 8.10
CA THR A 106 -3.61 4.09 6.68
C THR A 106 -4.68 3.30 5.95
N VAL A 107 -5.58 4.03 5.31
CA VAL A 107 -6.56 3.50 4.37
C VAL A 107 -5.92 3.45 3.00
N ASN A 108 -5.75 2.25 2.46
CA ASN A 108 -5.21 2.06 1.14
C ASN A 108 -6.32 2.15 0.10
N LEU A 109 -6.08 2.94 -0.94
CA LEU A 109 -6.97 3.10 -2.08
C LEU A 109 -6.28 2.59 -3.35
N PRO A 110 -7.02 1.95 -4.25
CA PRO A 110 -6.48 1.56 -5.54
C PRO A 110 -6.10 2.79 -6.39
N ASN A 111 -5.27 2.59 -7.39
CA ASN A 111 -4.78 3.64 -8.26
C ASN A 111 -5.89 4.35 -9.09
N PHE A 112 -7.02 3.69 -9.30
CA PHE A 112 -8.18 4.25 -10.00
C PHE A 112 -9.13 5.05 -9.08
N ALA A 113 -8.88 5.10 -7.76
CA ALA A 113 -9.70 5.85 -6.83
C ALA A 113 -9.72 7.35 -7.17
N THR A 114 -10.91 7.92 -7.12
CA THR A 114 -11.20 9.32 -7.43
C THR A 114 -11.16 10.21 -6.20
N VAL A 115 -11.20 11.52 -6.39
CA VAL A 115 -11.35 12.50 -5.30
C VAL A 115 -12.64 12.24 -4.51
N LYS A 116 -13.73 11.87 -5.21
CA LYS A 116 -15.02 11.58 -4.57
C LYS A 116 -14.94 10.36 -3.64
N ASP A 117 -14.18 9.33 -4.01
CA ASP A 117 -13.98 8.17 -3.15
C ASP A 117 -13.22 8.59 -1.86
N ILE A 118 -12.23 9.49 -1.99
CA ILE A 118 -11.50 10.03 -0.85
C ILE A 118 -12.43 10.84 0.08
N GLU A 119 -13.31 11.67 -0.49
CA GLU A 119 -14.31 12.43 0.28
C GLU A 119 -15.24 11.49 1.05
N GLN A 120 -15.73 10.44 0.40
CA GLN A 120 -16.60 9.44 1.03
C GLN A 120 -15.91 8.73 2.20
N ILE A 121 -14.63 8.38 2.06
CA ILE A 121 -13.85 7.74 3.13
C ILE A 121 -13.66 8.70 4.32
N HIS A 122 -13.38 9.98 4.07
CA HIS A 122 -13.29 10.98 5.15
C HIS A 122 -14.64 11.18 5.84
N LEU A 123 -15.72 11.26 5.08
CA LEU A 123 -17.07 11.38 5.63
C LEU A 123 -17.44 10.16 6.47
N LEU A 124 -17.14 8.94 5.97
CA LEU A 124 -17.37 7.71 6.72
C LEU A 124 -16.58 7.70 8.03
N ALA A 125 -15.30 8.08 8.00
CA ALA A 125 -14.47 8.18 9.20
C ALA A 125 -15.05 9.17 10.23
N TYR A 126 -15.55 10.31 9.78
CA TYR A 126 -16.21 11.30 10.64
C TYR A 126 -17.50 10.74 11.27
N ILE A 127 -18.41 10.17 10.46
CA ILE A 127 -19.68 9.62 10.92
C ILE A 127 -19.48 8.47 11.92
N THR A 128 -18.45 7.66 11.71
CA THR A 128 -18.14 6.51 12.57
C THR A 128 -17.30 6.86 13.81
N GLY A 129 -17.00 8.14 14.02
CA GLY A 129 -16.26 8.61 15.19
C GLY A 129 -14.76 8.21 15.20
N THR A 130 -14.20 7.95 14.03
CA THR A 130 -12.77 7.66 13.92
C THR A 130 -11.95 8.92 14.17
N LYS A 131 -11.03 8.90 15.15
CA LYS A 131 -10.23 10.08 15.54
C LYS A 131 -9.16 10.46 14.51
N ALA A 132 -8.55 9.48 13.85
CA ALA A 132 -7.47 9.72 12.89
C ALA A 132 -7.41 8.63 11.82
N ILE A 133 -7.30 9.06 10.55
CA ILE A 133 -6.97 8.22 9.40
C ILE A 133 -5.90 8.90 8.57
N ALA A 134 -5.10 8.10 7.87
CA ALA A 134 -4.24 8.54 6.80
C ALA A 134 -4.70 7.85 5.51
N ILE A 135 -4.58 8.52 4.38
CA ILE A 135 -4.96 7.94 3.08
C ILE A 135 -3.71 7.73 2.25
N TYR A 136 -3.62 6.55 1.64
CA TYR A 136 -2.60 6.21 0.67
C TYR A 136 -3.24 5.64 -0.59
N ARG A 137 -3.14 6.38 -1.69
CA ARG A 137 -3.57 5.90 -3.01
C ARG A 137 -2.39 5.26 -3.72
N ASP A 138 -2.59 4.05 -4.24
CA ASP A 138 -1.57 3.33 -5.01
C ASP A 138 -1.09 4.16 -6.21
N GLY A 139 0.22 4.19 -6.44
CA GLY A 139 0.82 4.98 -7.51
C GLY A 139 0.92 6.49 -7.23
N SER A 140 0.56 6.98 -6.03
CA SER A 140 0.66 8.42 -5.69
C SER A 140 2.09 8.91 -5.46
N LYS A 141 3.04 8.01 -5.21
CA LYS A 141 4.46 8.33 -5.01
C LYS A 141 5.32 7.63 -6.06
N ALA A 142 6.35 8.32 -6.54
CA ALA A 142 7.31 7.78 -7.49
C ALA A 142 8.12 6.58 -6.94
N SER A 143 8.36 6.55 -5.62
CA SER A 143 8.98 5.43 -4.92
C SER A 143 8.03 4.92 -3.86
N GLN A 144 7.56 3.69 -4.02
CA GLN A 144 6.70 3.03 -3.06
C GLN A 144 7.52 2.07 -2.21
N PRO A 145 7.54 2.22 -0.86
CA PRO A 145 8.30 1.34 0.03
C PRO A 145 7.74 -0.09 0.07
N LEU A 146 6.46 -0.27 -0.27
CA LEU A 146 5.77 -1.55 -0.32
C LEU A 146 5.05 -1.68 -1.65
N THR A 147 5.68 -2.32 -2.60
CA THR A 147 5.02 -2.81 -3.82
C THR A 147 4.74 -4.30 -3.66
N SER A 148 3.60 -4.73 -4.15
CA SER A 148 3.33 -6.15 -4.40
C SER A 148 4.29 -6.62 -5.51
N GLY A 149 5.53 -6.81 -5.18
CA GLY A 149 6.72 -7.26 -5.93
C GLY A 149 6.72 -7.37 -7.47
N ILE A 150 5.58 -7.28 -8.12
CA ILE A 150 5.36 -7.53 -9.55
C ILE A 150 5.28 -6.23 -10.35
N ALA A 151 4.79 -5.15 -9.75
CA ALA A 151 4.62 -3.86 -10.45
C ALA A 151 5.94 -3.08 -10.65
N ALA A 152 7.03 -3.48 -9.99
CA ALA A 152 8.32 -2.79 -10.09
C ALA A 152 9.07 -3.05 -11.41
N ASN A 153 8.62 -4.02 -12.23
CA ASN A 153 9.31 -4.39 -13.47
C ASN A 153 8.71 -3.78 -14.74
N SER A 154 7.64 -2.98 -14.64
CA SER A 154 7.05 -2.33 -15.82
C SER A 154 7.55 -0.90 -16.06
N GLN A 155 8.42 -0.38 -15.20
CA GLN A 155 9.17 0.81 -15.55
C GLN A 155 10.41 0.36 -16.35
N LYS A 156 10.43 0.65 -17.65
CA LYS A 156 11.66 0.60 -18.44
C LYS A 156 12.77 1.24 -17.60
N LYS A 157 13.91 0.57 -17.43
CA LYS A 157 15.07 1.19 -16.81
C LYS A 157 15.40 2.46 -17.59
N LEU A 158 15.81 3.51 -16.91
CA LEU A 158 16.23 4.77 -17.55
C LEU A 158 17.26 4.54 -18.68
N GLU A 159 18.06 3.48 -18.54
CA GLU A 159 19.08 3.05 -19.51
C GLU A 159 18.48 2.46 -20.80
N ASP A 160 17.23 1.97 -20.75
CA ASP A 160 16.52 1.35 -21.88
C ASP A 160 15.52 2.34 -22.54
N MET A 161 15.47 3.62 -22.08
CA MET A 161 14.59 4.63 -22.59
C MET A 161 15.23 5.41 -23.73
N THR A 162 14.44 5.66 -24.76
CA THR A 162 14.85 6.55 -25.85
C THR A 162 14.93 7.99 -25.36
N TYR A 163 15.78 8.81 -26.02
CA TYR A 163 15.94 10.23 -25.69
C TYR A 163 14.59 10.99 -25.70
N GLN A 164 13.67 10.60 -26.60
CA GLN A 164 12.34 11.22 -26.71
C GLN A 164 11.48 10.87 -25.49
N GLU A 165 11.47 9.62 -25.03
CA GLU A 165 10.75 9.18 -23.82
C GLU A 165 11.28 9.90 -22.56
N LEU A 166 12.61 10.08 -22.47
CA LEU A 166 13.23 10.84 -21.37
C LEU A 166 12.84 12.33 -21.41
N LEU A 167 12.77 12.93 -22.57
CA LEU A 167 12.33 14.32 -22.75
C LEU A 167 10.86 14.51 -22.35
N ASP A 168 10.00 13.57 -22.69
CA ASP A 168 8.57 13.64 -22.35
C ASP A 168 8.35 13.46 -20.84
N ILE A 169 9.11 12.58 -20.20
CA ILE A 169 9.11 12.44 -18.73
C ILE A 169 9.63 13.73 -18.07
N ALA A 170 10.71 14.32 -18.59
CA ALA A 170 11.27 15.55 -18.04
C ALA A 170 10.31 16.74 -18.20
N LYS A 171 9.61 16.83 -19.33
CA LYS A 171 8.56 17.84 -19.56
C LYS A 171 7.36 17.63 -18.62
N ALA A 172 6.90 16.38 -18.47
CA ALA A 172 5.80 16.04 -17.57
C ALA A 172 6.17 16.26 -16.09
N SER A 173 7.42 16.05 -15.69
CA SER A 173 7.92 16.36 -14.35
C SER A 173 7.98 17.87 -14.10
N ARG A 174 8.41 18.66 -15.06
CA ARG A 174 8.45 20.12 -14.93
C ARG A 174 7.06 20.74 -14.76
N SER A 175 6.05 20.19 -15.39
CA SER A 175 4.66 20.66 -15.22
C SER A 175 4.01 20.25 -13.89
N LYS A 176 4.57 19.25 -13.20
CA LYS A 176 4.07 18.72 -11.91
C LYS A 176 4.83 19.20 -10.68
N VAL A 177 5.96 19.88 -10.85
CA VAL A 177 6.65 20.53 -9.73
C VAL A 177 5.82 21.72 -9.30
N PRO A 178 5.22 21.73 -8.11
CA PRO A 178 4.54 22.92 -7.61
C PRO A 178 5.59 24.02 -7.53
N VAL A 179 5.47 25.03 -8.39
CA VAL A 179 6.30 26.22 -8.27
C VAL A 179 5.99 26.81 -6.90
N ARG A 180 6.95 26.77 -6.00
CA ARG A 180 6.83 27.39 -4.68
C ARG A 180 6.67 28.90 -4.90
N VAL A 181 5.43 29.34 -4.97
CA VAL A 181 5.11 30.76 -5.02
C VAL A 181 5.45 31.29 -3.62
N LYS A 182 6.58 32.02 -3.52
CA LYS A 182 6.84 32.79 -2.33
C LYS A 182 5.69 33.76 -2.13
N ALA A 183 4.96 33.61 -1.03
CA ALA A 183 3.91 34.55 -0.69
C ALA A 183 4.50 35.96 -0.63
N ARG A 184 4.03 36.83 -1.51
CA ARG A 184 4.39 38.26 -1.49
C ARG A 184 3.68 38.92 -0.35
N GLY A 185 4.44 39.59 0.53
CA GLY A 185 3.94 40.40 1.62
C GLY A 185 4.30 39.89 3.03
N ARG A 186 4.28 40.81 3.99
CA ARG A 186 4.42 40.51 5.42
C ARG A 186 3.22 39.68 5.86
N ARG A 187 3.45 38.49 6.38
CA ARG A 187 2.45 37.73 7.13
C ARG A 187 2.55 38.11 8.59
N ALA A 188 1.47 38.56 9.20
CA ALA A 188 1.35 38.60 10.63
C ALA A 188 1.10 37.17 11.09
N GLY A 189 2.07 36.58 11.78
CA GLY A 189 1.95 35.27 12.40
C GLY A 189 2.39 35.40 13.86
N PHE A 190 1.79 34.61 14.72
CA PHE A 190 2.24 34.48 16.11
C PHE A 190 3.12 33.25 16.22
N THR A 191 4.32 33.43 16.76
CA THR A 191 5.20 32.32 17.10
C THR A 191 5.11 32.09 18.60
N HIS A 192 4.65 30.93 19.00
CA HIS A 192 4.69 30.49 20.39
C HIS A 192 5.88 29.58 20.60
N SER A 193 6.67 29.87 21.64
CA SER A 193 7.69 28.93 22.11
C SER A 193 7.16 28.16 23.32
N ALA A 194 7.39 26.86 23.34
CA ALA A 194 7.11 26.00 24.48
C ALA A 194 8.39 25.23 24.83
N LYS A 195 8.78 25.21 26.09
CA LYS A 195 9.93 24.47 26.58
C LYS A 195 9.48 23.19 27.26
N ILE A 196 9.96 22.05 26.77
CA ILE A 196 9.69 20.74 27.34
C ILE A 196 11.05 20.13 27.71
N GLY A 197 11.40 20.15 29.00
CA GLY A 197 12.73 19.79 29.45
C GLY A 197 13.79 20.74 28.85
N ASP A 198 14.79 20.18 28.19
CA ASP A 198 15.86 20.95 27.53
C ASP A 198 15.56 21.28 26.05
N ILE A 199 14.37 20.92 25.55
CA ILE A 199 13.97 21.13 24.16
C ILE A 199 13.05 22.33 24.07
N GLU A 200 13.39 23.30 23.25
CA GLU A 200 12.59 24.47 22.94
C GLU A 200 11.91 24.28 21.57
N LEU A 201 10.58 24.33 21.56
CA LEU A 201 9.75 24.17 20.36
C LEU A 201 9.15 25.51 19.97
N TYR A 202 9.28 25.87 18.69
CA TYR A 202 8.66 27.06 18.11
C TYR A 202 7.55 26.65 17.16
N VAL A 203 6.33 27.10 17.43
CA VAL A 203 5.18 26.90 16.57
C VAL A 203 4.73 28.25 16.01
N THR A 204 4.78 28.40 14.70
CA THR A 204 4.29 29.59 13.99
C THR A 204 2.98 29.25 13.29
N VAL A 205 1.93 30.01 13.56
CA VAL A 205 0.61 29.89 12.95
C VAL A 205 0.37 31.06 12.01
#